data_7f7457af847301e971912bdd113a364e
#
_entry.id   7f7457af847301e971912bdd113a364e
#
_cell.length_a   1.000
_cell.length_b   1.000
_cell.length_c   1.000
_cell.angle_alpha   90.00
_cell.angle_beta   90.00
_cell.angle_gamma   90.00
#
_symmetry.space_group_name_H-M   'P 1'
#
loop_
_entity.id
_entity.type
_entity.pdbx_description
1 polymer ?
#
loop_
_entity_poly.entity_id
_entity_poly.type
_entity_poly.pdbx_seq_one_letter_code
_entity_poly.pdbx_strand_id
1 'polypeptide(L)'
;MDSSQQKYPVGARVIIRDEEWRITGVEETAQAGFRLRVKGLSELVRGRSAVFYTLYEDEIRILKPAETALIEDDSPRFIRSKLYLEALFRTAPKTDPGRIEVASRAAMDPLPYQFDPALLALSH
;
A
#
# COMPACT_ATOMS: atom_id res chain seq x y z
N MET A 1 12.62 -26.61 -1.60
CA MET A 1 11.58 -25.60 -1.29
C MET A 1 11.18 -25.82 0.16
N ASP A 2 11.29 -24.76 0.91
CA ASP A 2 11.02 -24.80 2.34
C ASP A 2 9.51 -24.95 2.56
N SER A 3 9.07 -25.98 3.26
CA SER A 3 7.65 -26.24 3.55
C SER A 3 6.98 -25.09 4.30
N SER A 4 7.76 -24.27 4.98
CA SER A 4 7.35 -23.07 5.68
C SER A 4 6.84 -21.96 4.76
N GLN A 5 7.49 -21.77 3.60
CA GLN A 5 7.09 -20.76 2.62
C GLN A 5 5.78 -21.10 1.89
N GLN A 6 5.44 -22.38 1.83
CA GLN A 6 4.21 -22.81 1.18
C GLN A 6 2.98 -22.58 2.05
N LYS A 7 3.12 -22.71 3.39
CA LYS A 7 2.02 -22.53 4.32
C LYS A 7 1.79 -21.07 4.71
N TYR A 8 2.85 -20.29 4.88
CA TYR A 8 2.80 -18.86 5.25
C TYR A 8 3.71 -18.04 4.32
N PRO A 9 3.26 -17.68 3.12
CA PRO A 9 4.12 -16.98 2.17
C PRO A 9 4.46 -15.56 2.66
N VAL A 10 5.72 -15.18 2.52
CA VAL A 10 6.17 -13.81 2.81
C VAL A 10 5.45 -12.83 1.89
N GLY A 11 4.97 -11.74 2.45
CA GLY A 11 4.15 -10.75 1.76
C GLY A 11 2.64 -11.00 1.87
N ALA A 12 2.21 -12.19 2.31
CA ALA A 12 0.80 -12.48 2.51
C ALA A 12 0.21 -11.64 3.64
N ARG A 13 -1.07 -11.35 3.51
CA ARG A 13 -1.87 -10.69 4.55
C ARG A 13 -2.54 -11.75 5.39
N VAL A 14 -2.46 -11.59 6.69
CA VAL A 14 -3.03 -12.52 7.67
C VAL A 14 -3.81 -11.76 8.73
N ILE A 15 -4.84 -12.40 9.26
CA ILE A 15 -5.53 -11.93 10.46
C ILE A 15 -5.05 -12.77 11.64
N ILE A 16 -4.50 -12.10 12.64
CA ILE A 16 -4.06 -12.68 13.91
C ILE A 16 -4.59 -11.76 15.01
N ARG A 17 -5.34 -12.32 15.97
CA ARG A 17 -5.98 -11.60 17.08
C ARG A 17 -6.86 -10.44 16.60
N ASP A 18 -7.70 -10.70 15.60
CA ASP A 18 -8.63 -9.76 14.98
C ASP A 18 -7.98 -8.56 14.28
N GLU A 19 -6.65 -8.52 14.19
CA GLU A 19 -5.90 -7.49 13.51
C GLU A 19 -5.24 -8.00 12.23
N GLU A 20 -5.13 -7.12 11.24
CA GLU A 20 -4.54 -7.46 9.96
C GLU A 20 -3.05 -7.16 9.94
N TRP A 21 -2.28 -8.12 9.50
CA TRP A 21 -0.83 -8.09 9.42
C TRP A 21 -0.32 -8.55 8.06
N ARG A 22 0.85 -8.07 7.70
CA ARG A 22 1.61 -8.56 6.54
C ARG A 22 2.80 -9.37 7.03
N ILE A 23 2.96 -10.57 6.52
CA ILE A 23 4.10 -11.42 6.83
C ILE A 23 5.35 -10.83 6.19
N THR A 24 6.37 -10.54 6.98
CA THR A 24 7.68 -10.03 6.52
C THR A 24 8.78 -11.08 6.59
N GLY A 25 8.56 -12.15 7.35
CA GLY A 25 9.50 -13.26 7.46
C GLY A 25 8.88 -14.46 8.15
N VAL A 26 9.33 -15.64 7.78
CA VAL A 26 8.88 -16.91 8.34
C VAL A 26 10.09 -17.77 8.67
N GLU A 27 10.14 -18.29 9.86
CA GLU A 27 11.20 -19.18 10.33
C GLU A 27 10.56 -20.41 10.99
N GLU A 28 11.06 -21.60 10.68
CA GLU A 28 10.64 -22.80 11.34
C GLU A 28 11.32 -22.93 12.71
N THR A 29 10.56 -23.30 13.72
CA THR A 29 11.06 -23.48 15.09
C THR A 29 10.87 -24.92 15.54
N ALA A 30 11.80 -25.44 16.33
CA ALA A 30 11.76 -26.83 16.77
C ALA A 30 10.57 -27.17 17.69
N GLN A 31 10.00 -26.20 18.40
CA GLN A 31 9.00 -26.44 19.45
C GLN A 31 7.72 -25.61 19.34
N ALA A 32 7.73 -24.53 18.55
CA ALA A 32 6.64 -23.56 18.51
C ALA A 32 5.97 -23.42 17.11
N GLY A 33 6.21 -24.39 16.24
CA GLY A 33 5.75 -24.33 14.85
C GLY A 33 6.55 -23.31 14.04
N PHE A 34 5.87 -22.35 13.40
CA PHE A 34 6.52 -21.28 12.65
C PHE A 34 6.54 -19.99 13.46
N ARG A 35 7.66 -19.31 13.39
CA ARG A 35 7.82 -17.94 13.87
C ARG A 35 7.54 -16.99 12.73
N LEU A 36 6.47 -16.23 12.84
CA LEU A 36 6.03 -15.25 11.86
C LEU A 36 6.45 -13.86 12.31
N ARG A 37 7.30 -13.21 11.54
CA ARG A 37 7.55 -11.77 11.68
C ARG A 37 6.55 -11.03 10.82
N VAL A 38 5.85 -10.07 11.40
CA VAL A 38 4.75 -9.38 10.73
C VAL A 38 4.81 -7.88 10.95
N LYS A 39 4.17 -7.15 10.04
CA LYS A 39 3.98 -5.70 10.14
C LYS A 39 2.49 -5.38 10.09
N GLY A 40 2.02 -4.57 11.03
CA GLY A 40 0.61 -4.22 11.18
C GLY A 40 0.08 -3.39 10.01
N LEU A 41 -1.12 -3.72 9.55
CA LEU A 41 -1.84 -3.05 8.47
C LEU A 41 -3.11 -2.35 8.95
N SER A 42 -3.85 -2.98 9.87
CA SER A 42 -5.06 -2.38 10.45
C SER A 42 -4.74 -1.18 11.33
N GLU A 43 -5.72 -0.36 11.61
CA GLU A 43 -5.53 0.96 12.20
C GLU A 43 -4.81 0.94 13.54
N LEU A 44 -5.17 0.01 14.43
CA LEU A 44 -4.59 -0.13 15.76
C LEU A 44 -3.12 -0.54 15.76
N VAL A 45 -2.70 -1.32 14.77
CA VAL A 45 -1.36 -1.91 14.70
C VAL A 45 -0.52 -1.36 13.54
N ARG A 46 -1.03 -0.38 12.81
CA ARG A 46 -0.38 0.17 11.62
C ARG A 46 1.08 0.55 11.85
N GLY A 47 1.95 -0.02 11.02
CA GLY A 47 3.37 0.23 11.08
C GLY A 47 4.13 -0.45 12.23
N ARG A 48 3.42 -1.10 13.15
CA ARG A 48 4.04 -1.86 14.23
C ARG A 48 4.57 -3.18 13.73
N SER A 49 5.71 -3.60 14.23
CA SER A 49 6.27 -4.92 13.98
C SER A 49 5.97 -5.83 15.16
N ALA A 50 5.60 -7.07 14.87
CA ALA A 50 5.33 -8.09 15.88
C ALA A 50 5.88 -9.44 15.43
N VAL A 51 5.96 -10.36 16.38
CA VAL A 51 6.35 -11.75 16.15
C VAL A 51 5.29 -12.65 16.76
N PHE A 52 4.77 -13.56 15.96
CA PHE A 52 3.81 -14.58 16.40
C PHE A 52 4.36 -15.98 16.17
N TYR A 53 4.02 -16.89 17.07
CA TYR A 53 4.36 -18.30 16.94
C TYR A 53 3.08 -19.08 16.66
N THR A 54 3.05 -19.80 15.57
CA THR A 54 1.82 -20.44 15.08
C THR A 54 1.20 -21.46 16.05
N LEU A 55 2.02 -22.03 16.92
CA LEU A 55 1.53 -22.99 17.91
C LEU A 55 0.81 -22.32 19.09
N TYR A 56 1.08 -21.06 19.35
CA TYR A 56 0.50 -20.32 20.48
C TYR A 56 -0.67 -19.39 20.06
N GLU A 57 -0.95 -19.31 18.78
CA GLU A 57 -2.09 -18.54 18.28
C GLU A 57 -3.26 -19.47 17.99
N ASP A 58 -4.43 -19.16 18.52
CA ASP A 58 -5.64 -19.96 18.37
C ASP A 58 -6.13 -19.97 16.92
N GLU A 59 -6.03 -18.85 16.23
CA GLU A 59 -6.44 -18.73 14.84
C GLU A 59 -5.51 -17.80 14.06
N ILE A 60 -4.99 -18.30 12.94
CA ILE A 60 -4.27 -17.54 11.95
C ILE A 60 -4.98 -17.71 10.60
N ARG A 61 -5.65 -16.66 10.13
CA ARG A 61 -6.37 -16.69 8.85
C ARG A 61 -5.58 -15.96 7.78
N ILE A 62 -5.16 -16.69 6.76
CA ILE A 62 -4.50 -16.12 5.59
C ILE A 62 -5.57 -15.54 4.65
N LEU A 63 -5.40 -14.25 4.29
CA LEU A 63 -6.26 -13.59 3.32
C LEU A 63 -5.74 -13.89 1.91
N LYS A 64 -6.50 -14.67 1.16
CA LYS A 64 -6.17 -14.98 -0.23
C LYS A 64 -6.66 -13.86 -1.15
N PRO A 65 -5.83 -13.39 -2.10
CA PRO A 65 -6.26 -12.34 -3.04
C PRO A 65 -7.53 -12.68 -3.81
N ALA A 66 -7.73 -13.95 -4.14
CA ALA A 66 -8.93 -14.44 -4.85
C ALA A 66 -10.22 -14.33 -4.02
N GLU A 67 -10.11 -14.30 -2.70
CA GLU A 67 -11.24 -14.17 -1.78
C GLU A 67 -11.49 -12.71 -1.37
N THR A 68 -10.66 -11.78 -1.85
CA THR A 68 -10.78 -10.36 -1.53
C THR A 68 -11.87 -9.72 -2.39
N ALA A 69 -12.94 -9.28 -1.77
CA ALA A 69 -14.00 -8.52 -2.44
C ALA A 69 -13.62 -7.03 -2.48
N LEU A 70 -13.85 -6.39 -3.62
CA LEU A 70 -13.80 -4.94 -3.72
C LEU A 70 -15.08 -4.36 -3.13
N ILE A 71 -14.93 -3.55 -2.11
CA ILE A 71 -16.02 -2.80 -1.51
C ILE A 71 -15.80 -1.32 -1.74
N GLU A 72 -16.89 -0.57 -1.81
CA GLU A 72 -16.81 0.88 -1.88
C GLU A 72 -16.22 1.42 -0.56
N ASP A 73 -15.24 2.30 -0.67
CA ASP A 73 -14.63 2.94 0.48
C ASP A 73 -15.39 4.23 0.81
N ASP A 74 -16.23 4.19 1.81
CA ASP A 74 -16.98 5.31 2.35
C ASP A 74 -16.32 5.95 3.60
N SER A 75 -15.08 5.54 3.90
CA SER A 75 -14.36 6.06 5.06
C SER A 75 -14.15 7.57 4.99
N PRO A 76 -14.08 8.26 6.13
CA PRO A 76 -13.80 9.70 6.17
C PRO A 76 -12.49 10.10 5.47
N ARG A 77 -11.52 9.20 5.44
CA ARG A 77 -10.24 9.42 4.75
C ARG A 77 -10.42 9.41 3.23
N PHE A 78 -11.19 8.47 2.72
CA PHE A 78 -11.51 8.41 1.29
C PHE A 78 -12.27 9.65 0.83
N ILE A 79 -13.29 10.04 1.58
CA ILE A 79 -14.10 11.24 1.29
C ILE A 79 -13.20 12.49 1.25
N ARG A 80 -12.33 12.67 2.23
CA ARG A 80 -11.38 13.80 2.26
C ARG A 80 -10.43 13.78 1.06
N SER A 81 -9.87 12.63 0.73
CA SER A 81 -8.97 12.47 -0.43
C SER A 81 -9.68 12.75 -1.73
N LYS A 82 -10.92 12.26 -1.88
CA LYS A 82 -11.76 12.51 -3.05
C LYS A 82 -12.05 14.00 -3.22
N LEU A 83 -12.48 14.68 -2.15
CA LEU A 83 -12.75 16.12 -2.16
C LEU A 83 -11.50 16.93 -2.49
N TYR A 84 -10.36 16.54 -1.95
CA TYR A 84 -9.07 17.20 -2.24
C TYR A 84 -8.69 17.06 -3.71
N LEU A 85 -8.80 15.86 -4.29
CA LEU A 85 -8.54 15.62 -5.71
C LEU A 85 -9.51 16.41 -6.61
N GLU A 86 -10.80 16.42 -6.30
CA GLU A 86 -11.78 17.21 -7.04
C GLU A 86 -11.46 18.72 -6.99
N ALA A 87 -11.04 19.24 -5.84
CA ALA A 87 -10.63 20.63 -5.71
C ALA A 87 -9.38 20.92 -6.55
N LEU A 88 -8.39 20.04 -6.57
CA LEU A 88 -7.20 20.17 -7.42
C LEU A 88 -7.56 20.20 -8.91
N PHE A 89 -8.44 19.32 -9.36
CA PHE A 89 -8.86 19.28 -10.76
C PHE A 89 -9.68 20.51 -11.18
N ARG A 90 -10.45 21.10 -10.28
CA ARG A 90 -11.21 22.34 -10.56
C ARG A 90 -10.32 23.57 -10.60
N THR A 91 -9.27 23.63 -9.79
CA THR A 91 -8.36 24.77 -9.69
C THR A 91 -7.15 24.65 -10.64
N ALA A 92 -6.87 23.46 -11.15
CA ALA A 92 -5.80 23.26 -12.11
C ALA A 92 -6.12 24.00 -13.43
N PRO A 93 -5.19 24.81 -13.94
CA PRO A 93 -5.39 25.42 -15.26
C PRO A 93 -5.50 24.33 -16.32
N LYS A 94 -6.39 24.54 -17.29
CA LYS A 94 -6.48 23.66 -18.45
C LYS A 94 -5.16 23.73 -19.21
N THR A 95 -4.36 22.69 -19.13
CA THR A 95 -3.08 22.60 -19.82
C THR A 95 -3.25 21.92 -21.17
N ASP A 96 -2.74 22.57 -22.20
CA ASP A 96 -2.48 21.91 -23.48
C ASP A 96 -1.40 20.83 -23.23
N PRO A 97 -1.58 19.57 -23.68
CA PRO A 97 -0.60 18.51 -23.50
C PRO A 97 0.80 18.85 -24.02
N GLY A 98 0.91 19.77 -24.99
CA GLY A 98 2.18 20.26 -25.52
C GLY A 98 2.80 21.43 -24.74
N ARG A 99 2.14 21.93 -23.68
CA ARG A 99 2.57 23.14 -22.98
C ARG A 99 2.41 22.99 -21.47
N ILE A 100 3.50 23.22 -20.74
CA ILE A 100 3.49 23.21 -19.27
C ILE A 100 3.41 24.66 -18.77
N GLU A 101 2.19 25.13 -18.54
CA GLU A 101 1.95 26.50 -18.07
C GLU A 101 2.41 26.73 -16.63
N VAL A 102 2.32 25.69 -15.77
CA VAL A 102 2.75 25.78 -14.37
C VAL A 102 4.23 26.11 -14.24
N ALA A 103 5.09 25.52 -15.07
CA ALA A 103 6.52 25.81 -15.09
C ALA A 103 6.80 27.26 -15.54
N SER A 104 6.04 27.77 -16.48
CA SER A 104 6.14 29.19 -16.93
C SER A 104 5.73 30.16 -15.81
N ARG A 105 4.68 29.84 -15.05
CA ARG A 105 4.21 30.66 -13.91
C ARG A 105 5.15 30.65 -12.73
N ALA A 106 5.89 29.58 -12.53
CA ALA A 106 6.89 29.42 -11.48
C ALA A 106 8.18 30.22 -11.78
N ALA A 107 8.26 30.95 -12.90
CA ALA A 107 9.42 31.71 -13.36
C ALA A 107 10.71 30.88 -13.44
N MET A 108 10.57 29.59 -13.74
CA MET A 108 11.71 28.71 -13.99
C MET A 108 12.24 28.94 -15.40
N ASP A 109 13.56 28.98 -15.54
CA ASP A 109 14.17 28.99 -16.87
C ASP A 109 13.76 27.71 -17.63
N PRO A 110 13.13 27.79 -18.81
CA PRO A 110 12.64 26.66 -19.54
C PRO A 110 13.78 25.87 -20.18
N LEU A 111 14.46 25.05 -19.40
CA LEU A 111 15.44 24.12 -19.91
C LEU A 111 14.73 22.88 -20.46
N PRO A 112 14.97 22.45 -21.72
CA PRO A 112 14.23 21.36 -22.34
C PRO A 112 14.23 20.06 -21.54
N TYR A 113 15.33 19.71 -20.89
CA TYR A 113 15.44 18.51 -20.07
C TYR A 113 14.58 18.53 -18.78
N GLN A 114 14.16 19.71 -18.30
CA GLN A 114 13.27 19.82 -17.14
C GLN A 114 11.81 19.57 -17.50
N PHE A 115 11.43 19.80 -18.76
CA PHE A 115 10.06 19.59 -19.22
C PHE A 115 9.80 18.18 -19.72
N ASP A 116 10.80 17.49 -20.25
CA ASP A 116 10.64 16.15 -20.82
C ASP A 116 9.98 15.14 -19.88
N PRO A 117 10.39 15.00 -18.59
CA PRO A 117 9.72 14.07 -17.66
C PRO A 117 8.26 14.45 -17.39
N ALA A 118 7.95 15.75 -17.32
CA ALA A 118 6.59 16.21 -17.05
C ALA A 118 5.68 16.04 -18.28
N LEU A 119 6.18 16.26 -19.48
CA LEU A 119 5.45 15.98 -20.72
C LEU A 119 5.18 14.51 -20.91
N LEU A 120 6.12 13.62 -20.59
CA LEU A 120 5.94 12.18 -20.61
C LEU A 120 4.87 11.72 -19.61
N ALA A 121 4.81 12.31 -18.43
CA ALA A 121 3.79 12.02 -17.42
C ALA A 121 2.39 12.48 -17.86
N LEU A 122 2.29 13.59 -18.62
CA LEU A 122 1.00 14.11 -19.11
C LEU A 122 0.49 13.40 -20.36
N SER A 123 1.35 12.71 -21.11
CA SER A 123 1.00 12.00 -22.35
C SER A 123 0.52 10.56 -22.14
N HIS A 124 0.49 10.05 -20.91
CA HIS A 124 0.04 8.71 -20.54
C HIS A 124 -1.22 8.71 -19.71
#